data_ef6f383b16d98ea33e9515d6f2bbf1a5
#
_entry.id   ef6f383b16d98ea33e9515d6f2bbf1a5
#
_cell.length_a   1.000
_cell.length_b   1.000
_cell.length_c   1.000
_cell.angle_alpha   90.00
_cell.angle_beta   90.00
_cell.angle_gamma   90.00
#
_symmetry.space_group_name_H-M   'P 1'
#
loop_
_entity.id
_entity.type
_entity.pdbx_description
1 polymer ?
#
loop_
_entity_poly.entity_id
_entity_poly.type
_entity_poly.pdbx_seq_one_letter_code
_entity_poly.pdbx_strand_id
1 'polypeptide(L)'
;MRLAAITLAVATVLVAGGCNRIGGGAEAGKAASLDFDKPVSGEITSRSGINFNDGSHHQLYQIKLEDKDLVGLKLTGALSGSIAVFNNGSLVSTSNTGYEREGDVSLAFRANGGGTYQVAINADGPTAFGPYRLRAEKLKPYDGKPLAGSGEIVDMLASDSQDYTLQVDKAGLYEIRLVSDVFDPVLKLSGQGVEAENDDGNDSTNSRLTLSLKPGKYTLTARGLGSGVNGMLTLSATRIELPGNLVERDGTALPKSGSVYTMLDNEGRRRFLLTLDRPADVRLDAISSQVDTVLRVVGGDVELTDDDGGNGTNSRLEETLPAGHYTVDVSSLNNGAGMVEVRVQVEGASAEGAAASAARAAADAAAAVADDAAAVEAASR
;
A
#
# COMPACT_ATOMS: atom_id res chain seq x y z
N MET A 1 31.04 83.34 30.19
CA MET A 1 31.84 82.42 29.42
C MET A 1 31.61 81.01 30.00
N ARG A 2 30.79 80.18 29.35
CA ARG A 2 30.56 78.78 29.74
C ARG A 2 31.06 77.89 28.63
N LEU A 3 32.07 77.09 28.90
CA LEU A 3 32.54 76.05 27.98
C LEU A 3 31.52 74.91 27.94
N ALA A 4 31.11 74.55 26.75
CA ALA A 4 30.33 73.34 26.51
C ALA A 4 31.30 72.22 26.14
N ALA A 5 31.24 71.14 26.88
CA ALA A 5 32.00 69.94 26.58
C ALA A 5 31.14 69.06 25.63
N ILE A 6 31.71 68.77 24.45
CA ILE A 6 31.12 67.87 23.45
C ILE A 6 31.66 66.47 23.74
N THR A 7 30.79 65.59 24.19
CA THR A 7 31.11 64.16 24.38
C THR A 7 30.85 63.43 23.07
N LEU A 8 31.90 62.91 22.43
CA LEU A 8 31.87 62.11 21.23
C LEU A 8 31.58 60.65 21.62
N ALA A 9 30.39 60.17 21.35
CA ALA A 9 30.02 58.77 21.49
C ALA A 9 30.50 57.97 20.26
N VAL A 10 31.52 57.18 20.41
CA VAL A 10 31.97 56.21 19.40
C VAL A 10 31.06 54.98 19.50
N ALA A 11 30.17 54.82 18.54
CA ALA A 11 29.41 53.60 18.39
C ALA A 11 30.21 52.55 17.65
N THR A 12 30.73 51.58 18.40
CA THR A 12 31.40 50.38 17.84
C THR A 12 30.32 49.42 17.34
N VAL A 13 30.14 49.35 16.01
CA VAL A 13 29.32 48.33 15.38
C VAL A 13 30.14 47.03 15.35
N LEU A 14 29.87 46.13 16.28
CA LEU A 14 30.31 44.74 16.20
C LEU A 14 29.50 44.01 15.16
N VAL A 15 30.05 43.83 13.96
CA VAL A 15 29.54 42.88 12.98
C VAL A 15 29.91 41.51 13.51
N ALA A 16 28.99 40.88 14.23
CA ALA A 16 29.11 39.45 14.57
C ALA A 16 28.77 38.65 13.31
N GLY A 17 29.82 38.31 12.55
CA GLY A 17 29.73 37.23 11.56
C GLY A 17 29.41 35.95 12.28
N GLY A 18 28.14 35.53 12.16
CA GLY A 18 27.68 34.27 12.75
C GLY A 18 28.19 33.08 11.96
N CYS A 19 29.38 32.60 12.28
CA CYS A 19 29.70 31.19 12.12
C CYS A 19 28.86 30.45 13.14
N ASN A 20 27.80 29.78 12.69
CA ASN A 20 27.07 28.84 13.52
C ASN A 20 28.04 27.72 13.95
N ARG A 21 28.66 27.86 15.11
CA ARG A 21 29.41 26.79 15.72
C ARG A 21 28.47 25.67 16.12
N ILE A 22 28.52 24.59 15.36
CA ILE A 22 28.11 23.27 15.83
C ILE A 22 29.00 22.96 17.02
N GLY A 23 28.44 22.91 18.22
CA GLY A 23 29.22 22.54 19.42
C GLY A 23 29.07 23.49 20.58
N GLY A 24 27.88 23.71 21.05
CA GLY A 24 27.62 24.15 22.42
C GLY A 24 27.19 22.96 23.22
N GLY A 25 28.03 22.47 24.14
CA GLY A 25 27.55 21.57 25.18
C GLY A 25 26.35 22.24 25.83
N ALA A 26 25.14 21.71 25.62
CA ALA A 26 23.97 22.19 26.33
C ALA A 26 24.21 21.99 27.81
N GLU A 27 24.18 23.06 28.59
CA GLU A 27 24.07 22.95 30.05
C GLU A 27 22.88 22.00 30.31
N ALA A 28 23.12 20.93 31.05
CA ALA A 28 22.09 20.00 31.47
C ALA A 28 20.94 20.82 32.10
N GLY A 29 19.85 21.07 31.37
CA GLY A 29 18.69 21.76 31.91
C GLY A 29 17.94 22.72 30.98
N LYS A 30 18.46 23.15 29.85
CA LYS A 30 17.73 24.07 28.97
C LYS A 30 17.46 23.45 27.58
N ALA A 31 16.27 22.93 27.40
CA ALA A 31 15.82 22.41 26.10
C ALA A 31 15.82 23.53 25.03
N ALA A 32 16.36 23.24 23.84
CA ALA A 32 16.32 24.17 22.72
C ALA A 32 14.88 24.34 22.18
N SER A 33 14.54 25.53 21.66
CA SER A 33 13.23 25.74 21.04
C SER A 33 13.14 25.04 19.68
N LEU A 34 12.02 24.37 19.43
CA LEU A 34 11.66 23.79 18.16
C LEU A 34 10.49 24.59 17.58
N ASP A 35 10.71 25.27 16.46
CA ASP A 35 9.69 26.03 15.75
C ASP A 35 9.14 25.22 14.59
N PHE A 36 7.84 25.40 14.25
CA PHE A 36 7.24 24.79 13.08
C PHE A 36 7.97 25.23 11.79
N ASP A 37 8.13 24.27 10.88
CA ASP A 37 8.72 24.44 9.54
C ASP A 37 10.19 24.92 9.51
N LYS A 38 10.82 25.00 10.69
CA LYS A 38 12.24 25.34 10.82
C LYS A 38 13.02 24.13 11.33
N PRO A 39 13.66 23.38 10.43
CA PRO A 39 14.42 22.22 10.86
C PRO A 39 15.63 22.64 11.71
N VAL A 40 15.88 21.91 12.77
CA VAL A 40 17.06 22.05 13.62
C VAL A 40 18.02 20.89 13.35
N SER A 41 19.32 21.18 13.33
CA SER A 41 20.37 20.16 13.26
C SER A 41 20.93 19.93 14.66
N GLY A 42 21.12 18.67 15.02
CA GLY A 42 21.69 18.25 16.29
C GLY A 42 22.64 17.07 16.10
N GLU A 43 23.27 16.69 17.17
CA GLU A 43 24.16 15.52 17.23
C GLU A 43 24.09 14.90 18.62
N ILE A 44 23.85 13.60 18.69
CA ILE A 44 24.00 12.82 19.90
C ILE A 44 25.47 12.41 20.01
N THR A 45 26.08 12.74 21.15
CA THR A 45 27.49 12.43 21.49
C THR A 45 27.55 11.86 22.90
N SER A 46 28.73 11.41 23.32
CA SER A 46 28.98 10.98 24.69
C SER A 46 28.83 12.11 25.75
N ARG A 47 28.63 13.36 25.34
CA ARG A 47 28.34 14.52 26.20
C ARG A 47 26.86 14.89 26.26
N SER A 48 26.04 14.26 25.47
CA SER A 48 24.57 14.45 25.48
C SER A 48 23.98 13.91 26.79
N GLY A 49 22.76 14.30 27.11
CA GLY A 49 22.08 13.78 28.30
C GLY A 49 22.09 12.27 28.32
N ILE A 50 22.20 11.67 29.49
CA ILE A 50 22.25 10.22 29.67
C ILE A 50 20.95 9.70 30.30
N ASN A 51 20.44 8.62 29.79
CA ASN A 51 19.35 7.85 30.41
C ASN A 51 19.97 6.83 31.35
N PHE A 52 19.77 6.99 32.66
CA PHE A 52 20.35 6.13 33.67
C PHE A 52 19.78 4.72 33.74
N ASN A 53 18.71 4.45 33.02
CA ASN A 53 18.08 3.10 32.97
C ASN A 53 18.87 2.15 32.06
N ASP A 54 19.36 2.66 30.91
CA ASP A 54 19.94 1.85 29.83
C ASP A 54 21.29 2.41 29.31
N GLY A 55 21.71 3.60 29.79
CA GLY A 55 22.93 4.26 29.37
C GLY A 55 22.83 4.95 27.99
N SER A 56 21.68 4.95 27.34
CA SER A 56 21.45 5.67 26.08
C SER A 56 21.60 7.19 26.27
N HIS A 57 21.86 7.89 25.19
CA HIS A 57 21.99 9.35 25.21
C HIS A 57 20.78 10.03 24.53
N HIS A 58 20.45 11.23 25.00
CA HIS A 58 19.34 11.99 24.49
C HIS A 58 19.60 13.48 24.34
N GLN A 59 18.79 14.15 23.51
CA GLN A 59 18.74 15.60 23.37
C GLN A 59 17.28 16.06 23.52
N LEU A 60 17.05 17.15 24.28
CA LEU A 60 15.73 17.69 24.54
C LEU A 60 15.47 18.97 23.75
N TYR A 61 14.23 19.09 23.26
CA TYR A 61 13.68 20.27 22.64
C TYR A 61 12.36 20.66 23.30
N GLN A 62 11.91 21.89 23.09
CA GLN A 62 10.63 22.39 23.55
C GLN A 62 9.85 22.97 22.37
N ILE A 63 8.58 22.62 22.27
CA ILE A 63 7.65 23.16 21.29
C ILE A 63 6.40 23.69 22.00
N LYS A 64 5.92 24.87 21.59
CA LYS A 64 4.68 25.45 22.09
C LYS A 64 3.53 25.04 21.20
N LEU A 65 2.49 24.48 21.79
CA LEU A 65 1.30 23.96 21.10
C LEU A 65 0.03 24.58 21.68
N GLU A 66 -0.98 24.68 20.83
CA GLU A 66 -2.36 24.94 21.23
C GLU A 66 -3.11 23.63 21.48
N ASP A 67 -4.23 23.71 22.18
CA ASP A 67 -5.08 22.52 22.37
C ASP A 67 -5.55 21.97 21.01
N LYS A 68 -5.46 20.64 20.85
CA LYS A 68 -5.82 19.89 19.64
C LYS A 68 -4.91 20.11 18.41
N ASP A 69 -3.81 20.84 18.57
CA ASP A 69 -2.83 20.89 17.48
C ASP A 69 -2.41 19.49 17.07
N LEU A 70 -2.41 19.24 15.76
CA LEU A 70 -1.90 18.04 15.16
C LEU A 70 -0.48 18.32 14.66
N VAL A 71 0.49 17.55 15.15
CA VAL A 71 1.92 17.82 14.94
C VAL A 71 2.59 16.60 14.34
N GLY A 72 3.29 16.81 13.23
CA GLY A 72 4.24 15.86 12.65
C GLY A 72 5.66 16.20 13.08
N LEU A 73 6.41 15.22 13.51
CA LEU A 73 7.85 15.30 13.78
C LEU A 73 8.57 14.34 12.84
N LYS A 74 9.66 14.82 12.21
CA LYS A 74 10.52 14.00 11.36
C LYS A 74 11.96 14.13 11.78
N LEU A 75 12.59 13.00 12.07
CA LEU A 75 14.01 12.87 12.39
C LEU A 75 14.72 12.19 11.23
N THR A 76 15.73 12.84 10.67
CA THR A 76 16.53 12.34 9.55
C THR A 76 18.00 12.42 9.88
N GLY A 77 18.84 11.62 9.27
CA GLY A 77 20.29 11.66 9.45
C GLY A 77 20.89 10.29 9.78
N ALA A 78 22.13 10.30 10.26
CA ALA A 78 22.86 9.07 10.55
C ALA A 78 22.63 8.53 11.97
N LEU A 79 21.89 9.24 12.82
CA LEU A 79 21.56 8.79 14.16
C LEU A 79 20.53 7.65 14.10
N SER A 80 20.87 6.48 14.64
CA SER A 80 19.89 5.46 15.00
C SER A 80 19.23 5.85 16.31
N GLY A 81 17.93 6.17 16.26
CA GLY A 81 17.25 6.73 17.42
C GLY A 81 15.76 6.85 17.27
N SER A 82 15.10 7.36 18.28
CA SER A 82 13.65 7.52 18.37
C SER A 82 13.25 8.93 18.81
N ILE A 83 11.98 9.25 18.61
CA ILE A 83 11.34 10.49 19.07
C ILE A 83 10.38 10.14 20.18
N ALA A 84 10.41 10.87 21.30
CA ALA A 84 9.37 10.80 22.33
C ALA A 84 8.88 12.22 22.68
N VAL A 85 7.59 12.35 22.92
CA VAL A 85 6.94 13.61 23.27
C VAL A 85 6.32 13.51 24.65
N PHE A 86 6.59 14.54 25.48
CA PHE A 86 6.07 14.61 26.85
C PHE A 86 5.32 15.93 27.08
N ASN A 87 4.29 15.88 27.91
CA ASN A 87 3.61 17.05 28.43
C ASN A 87 3.53 16.93 29.97
N ASN A 88 4.04 17.93 30.69
CA ASN A 88 4.07 17.96 32.15
C ASN A 88 4.64 16.67 32.78
N GLY A 89 5.68 16.09 32.15
CA GLY A 89 6.36 14.87 32.60
C GLY A 89 5.65 13.56 32.23
N SER A 90 4.46 13.62 31.63
CA SER A 90 3.76 12.45 31.12
C SER A 90 4.08 12.21 29.65
N LEU A 91 4.34 10.95 29.27
CA LEU A 91 4.52 10.55 27.87
C LEU A 91 3.23 10.76 27.11
N VAL A 92 3.30 11.49 26.00
CA VAL A 92 2.18 11.74 25.08
C VAL A 92 2.22 10.77 23.91
N SER A 93 3.38 10.62 23.29
CA SER A 93 3.58 9.74 22.14
C SER A 93 5.05 9.40 21.98
N THR A 94 5.34 8.27 21.34
CA THR A 94 6.69 7.87 20.96
C THR A 94 6.68 7.22 19.59
N SER A 95 7.76 7.42 18.82
CA SER A 95 7.91 6.72 17.54
C SER A 95 8.17 5.23 17.80
N ASN A 96 7.60 4.38 16.97
CA ASN A 96 7.86 2.95 17.02
C ASN A 96 9.30 2.67 16.61
N THR A 97 10.03 1.97 17.45
CA THR A 97 11.37 1.43 17.15
C THR A 97 11.23 0.02 16.57
N GLY A 98 10.60 -0.10 15.41
CA GLY A 98 10.47 -1.40 14.73
C GLY A 98 11.82 -1.90 14.21
N TYR A 99 12.04 -3.20 14.28
CA TYR A 99 13.33 -3.90 14.01
C TYR A 99 13.88 -3.77 12.57
N GLU A 100 13.25 -3.03 11.66
CA GLU A 100 13.61 -2.98 10.24
C GLU A 100 13.76 -1.56 9.66
N ARG A 101 14.11 -0.56 10.46
CA ARG A 101 14.26 0.80 9.90
C ARG A 101 15.73 1.22 9.80
N GLU A 102 16.29 1.02 8.63
CA GLU A 102 17.33 1.91 8.11
C GLU A 102 16.59 3.14 7.55
N GLY A 103 16.62 4.29 8.23
CA GLY A 103 16.09 5.51 7.66
C GLY A 103 15.47 6.52 8.63
N ASP A 104 14.71 7.41 8.05
CA ASP A 104 14.03 8.52 8.71
C ASP A 104 12.98 8.03 9.73
N VAL A 105 12.94 8.66 10.90
CA VAL A 105 11.93 8.39 11.95
C VAL A 105 10.87 9.47 11.91
N SER A 106 9.61 9.06 11.86
CA SER A 106 8.45 9.95 11.90
C SER A 106 7.59 9.68 13.12
N LEU A 107 7.02 10.73 13.69
CA LEU A 107 6.06 10.66 14.77
C LEU A 107 4.99 11.71 14.53
N ALA A 108 3.72 11.33 14.65
CA ALA A 108 2.64 12.30 14.73
C ALA A 108 1.89 12.15 16.05
N PHE A 109 1.38 13.27 16.56
CA PHE A 109 0.57 13.28 17.77
C PHE A 109 -0.39 14.46 17.79
N ARG A 110 -1.45 14.32 18.57
CA ARG A 110 -2.40 15.41 18.84
C ARG A 110 -2.14 15.98 20.23
N ALA A 111 -1.99 17.30 20.32
CA ALA A 111 -1.85 17.98 21.60
C ALA A 111 -3.15 17.86 22.42
N ASN A 112 -3.03 17.44 23.68
CA ASN A 112 -4.11 17.42 24.65
C ASN A 112 -3.85 18.53 25.66
N GLY A 113 -4.47 19.69 25.43
CA GLY A 113 -4.22 20.93 26.13
C GLY A 113 -3.11 21.77 25.53
N GLY A 114 -3.28 23.10 25.60
CA GLY A 114 -2.24 24.06 25.17
C GLY A 114 -1.09 24.13 26.16
N GLY A 115 0.14 24.41 25.69
CA GLY A 115 1.28 24.56 26.57
C GLY A 115 2.63 24.26 25.89
N THR A 116 3.63 24.05 26.73
CA THR A 116 4.98 23.67 26.29
C THR A 116 5.17 22.16 26.40
N TYR A 117 5.35 21.51 25.26
CA TYR A 117 5.69 20.10 25.16
C TYR A 117 7.18 19.92 25.07
N GLN A 118 7.70 18.84 25.63
CA GLN A 118 9.09 18.40 25.48
C GLN A 118 9.17 17.34 24.40
N VAL A 119 10.13 17.49 23.50
CA VAL A 119 10.47 16.51 22.46
C VAL A 119 11.85 15.97 22.75
N ALA A 120 11.94 14.68 23.03
CA ALA A 120 13.20 13.98 23.25
C ALA A 120 13.61 13.22 21.99
N ILE A 121 14.84 13.43 21.56
CA ILE A 121 15.51 12.58 20.57
C ILE A 121 16.40 11.63 21.37
N ASN A 122 16.11 10.34 21.31
CA ASN A 122 16.83 9.30 22.06
C ASN A 122 17.65 8.46 21.08
N ALA A 123 18.88 8.14 21.46
CA ALA A 123 19.68 7.15 20.76
C ALA A 123 19.19 5.73 21.09
N ASP A 124 19.32 4.80 20.16
CA ASP A 124 18.86 3.39 20.31
C ASP A 124 19.79 2.53 21.19
N GLY A 125 20.71 3.17 21.92
CA GLY A 125 21.58 2.48 22.87
C GLY A 125 22.73 3.35 23.32
N PRO A 126 23.57 2.84 24.25
CA PRO A 126 24.64 3.62 24.89
C PRO A 126 25.77 4.00 23.93
N THR A 127 25.89 3.36 22.79
CA THR A 127 26.93 3.61 21.78
C THR A 127 26.38 4.17 20.47
N ALA A 128 25.08 4.41 20.36
CA ALA A 128 24.48 5.03 19.18
C ALA A 128 24.69 6.55 19.23
N PHE A 129 25.63 7.02 18.44
CA PHE A 129 25.98 8.44 18.31
C PHE A 129 25.81 8.87 16.84
N GLY A 130 25.53 10.13 16.61
CA GLY A 130 25.51 10.66 15.25
C GLY A 130 24.74 11.95 15.09
N PRO A 131 24.94 12.62 13.94
CA PRO A 131 24.19 13.81 13.57
C PRO A 131 22.77 13.46 13.12
N TYR A 132 21.85 14.40 13.37
CA TYR A 132 20.49 14.31 12.93
C TYR A 132 19.93 15.68 12.55
N ARG A 133 18.79 15.66 11.88
CA ARG A 133 17.95 16.81 11.59
C ARG A 133 16.54 16.53 12.05
N LEU A 134 16.00 17.41 12.90
CA LEU A 134 14.64 17.34 13.40
C LEU A 134 13.80 18.45 12.79
N ARG A 135 12.64 18.10 12.26
CA ARG A 135 11.63 19.03 11.74
C ARG A 135 10.31 18.80 12.46
N ALA A 136 9.65 19.89 12.84
CA ALA A 136 8.27 19.88 13.26
C ALA A 136 7.40 20.57 12.22
N GLU A 137 6.24 20.03 11.95
CA GLU A 137 5.23 20.62 11.08
C GLU A 137 3.85 20.58 11.73
N LYS A 138 3.04 21.62 11.47
CA LYS A 138 1.66 21.65 11.92
C LYS A 138 0.80 21.02 10.83
N LEU A 139 0.22 19.87 11.15
CA LEU A 139 -0.62 19.13 10.23
C LEU A 139 -2.05 19.68 10.27
N LYS A 140 -2.76 19.57 9.16
CA LYS A 140 -4.18 19.95 9.10
C LYS A 140 -5.02 18.73 9.48
N PRO A 141 -5.88 18.83 10.51
CA PRO A 141 -6.80 17.75 10.81
C PRO A 141 -7.80 17.56 9.66
N TYR A 142 -8.27 16.35 9.48
CA TYR A 142 -9.35 16.03 8.55
C TYR A 142 -10.59 16.90 8.83
N ASP A 143 -11.16 17.51 7.79
CA ASP A 143 -12.24 18.50 7.90
C ASP A 143 -13.67 17.89 7.91
N GLY A 144 -13.77 16.56 7.91
CA GLY A 144 -15.03 15.82 7.92
C GLY A 144 -15.74 15.72 6.58
N LYS A 145 -15.16 16.24 5.49
CA LYS A 145 -15.77 16.13 4.17
C LYS A 145 -15.61 14.73 3.59
N PRO A 146 -16.61 14.25 2.83
CA PRO A 146 -16.49 12.97 2.14
C PRO A 146 -15.26 12.95 1.22
N LEU A 147 -14.54 11.84 1.23
CA LEU A 147 -13.54 11.52 0.22
C LEU A 147 -14.25 11.40 -1.13
N ALA A 148 -13.85 12.17 -2.11
CA ALA A 148 -14.35 12.01 -3.48
C ALA A 148 -13.83 10.70 -4.08
N GLY A 149 -14.51 10.15 -5.07
CA GLY A 149 -14.09 8.94 -5.78
C GLY A 149 -12.75 9.05 -6.52
N SER A 150 -12.11 10.22 -6.49
CA SER A 150 -10.71 10.44 -6.84
C SER A 150 -10.19 11.55 -5.92
N GLY A 151 -9.49 11.17 -4.85
CA GLY A 151 -9.02 12.12 -3.84
C GLY A 151 -8.21 11.46 -2.74
N GLU A 152 -7.79 12.27 -1.79
CA GLU A 152 -6.94 11.86 -0.68
C GLU A 152 -7.32 12.58 0.61
N ILE A 153 -7.25 11.87 1.73
CA ILE A 153 -7.36 12.38 3.09
C ILE A 153 -6.07 12.00 3.82
N VAL A 154 -5.41 12.99 4.40
CA VAL A 154 -4.34 12.77 5.39
C VAL A 154 -4.91 13.07 6.74
N ASP A 155 -4.83 12.11 7.67
CA ASP A 155 -5.37 12.25 9.02
C ASP A 155 -4.51 11.44 10.01
N MET A 156 -4.88 11.51 11.27
CA MET A 156 -4.27 10.76 12.35
C MET A 156 -5.29 9.80 12.96
N LEU A 157 -4.97 8.53 12.96
CA LEU A 157 -5.68 7.55 13.78
C LEU A 157 -5.38 7.85 15.26
N ALA A 158 -6.38 8.35 15.97
CA ALA A 158 -6.26 8.75 17.38
C ALA A 158 -7.06 7.84 18.32
N SER A 159 -7.70 6.81 17.77
CA SER A 159 -8.51 5.80 18.46
C SER A 159 -8.34 4.47 17.75
N ASP A 160 -8.87 3.39 18.30
CA ASP A 160 -8.76 2.04 17.73
C ASP A 160 -9.30 1.94 16.28
N SER A 161 -10.24 2.83 15.92
CA SER A 161 -10.76 2.95 14.56
C SER A 161 -11.27 4.37 14.27
N GLN A 162 -11.29 4.73 12.99
CA GLN A 162 -11.81 6.00 12.49
C GLN A 162 -12.62 5.76 11.21
N ASP A 163 -13.82 6.32 11.17
CA ASP A 163 -14.69 6.23 10.00
C ASP A 163 -14.58 7.46 9.11
N TYR A 164 -14.56 7.20 7.80
CA TYR A 164 -14.59 8.20 6.74
C TYR A 164 -15.74 7.89 5.78
N THR A 165 -16.26 8.92 5.12
CA THR A 165 -17.27 8.74 4.08
C THR A 165 -16.60 8.81 2.71
N LEU A 166 -16.78 7.79 1.87
CA LEU A 166 -16.45 7.83 0.44
C LEU A 166 -17.71 8.18 -0.35
N GLN A 167 -17.62 9.22 -1.18
CA GLN A 167 -18.68 9.60 -2.11
C GLN A 167 -18.30 9.13 -3.51
N VAL A 168 -19.03 8.18 -4.04
CA VAL A 168 -18.90 7.68 -5.42
C VAL A 168 -19.99 8.32 -6.29
N ASP A 169 -19.59 9.06 -7.32
CA ASP A 169 -20.52 9.75 -8.22
C ASP A 169 -20.78 8.96 -9.52
N LYS A 170 -19.84 8.12 -9.94
CA LYS A 170 -19.92 7.32 -11.16
C LYS A 170 -19.62 5.86 -10.85
N ALA A 171 -20.41 4.96 -11.43
CA ALA A 171 -20.09 3.53 -11.37
C ALA A 171 -18.72 3.24 -12.02
N GLY A 172 -18.01 2.26 -11.50
CA GLY A 172 -16.72 1.84 -12.03
C GLY A 172 -15.89 1.05 -11.06
N LEU A 173 -14.70 0.71 -11.49
CA LEU A 173 -13.69 0.07 -10.67
C LEU A 173 -12.92 1.16 -9.89
N TYR A 174 -12.79 0.96 -8.59
CA TYR A 174 -12.09 1.87 -7.68
C TYR A 174 -10.99 1.15 -6.94
N GLU A 175 -9.82 1.76 -6.88
CA GLU A 175 -8.77 1.39 -5.95
C GLU A 175 -8.84 2.33 -4.74
N ILE A 176 -8.91 1.75 -3.55
CA ILE A 176 -8.92 2.46 -2.27
C ILE A 176 -7.74 1.96 -1.46
N ARG A 177 -6.90 2.88 -1.00
CA ARG A 177 -5.68 2.55 -0.27
C ARG A 177 -5.68 3.25 1.08
N LEU A 178 -5.22 2.52 2.09
CA LEU A 178 -4.90 3.06 3.39
C LEU A 178 -3.43 2.79 3.67
N VAL A 179 -2.66 3.86 3.82
CA VAL A 179 -1.20 3.81 3.95
C VAL A 179 -0.78 4.42 5.28
N SER A 180 0.14 3.78 5.98
CA SER A 180 0.79 4.33 7.15
C SER A 180 2.26 3.90 7.21
N ASP A 181 3.15 4.85 7.60
CA ASP A 181 4.57 4.57 7.83
C ASP A 181 4.84 4.14 9.29
N VAL A 182 3.82 4.15 10.15
CA VAL A 182 4.01 3.98 11.60
C VAL A 182 3.23 2.81 12.20
N PHE A 183 2.28 2.26 11.47
CA PHE A 183 1.52 1.08 11.89
C PHE A 183 1.07 0.28 10.68
N ASP A 184 0.69 -0.95 10.90
CA ASP A 184 0.08 -1.85 9.93
C ASP A 184 -1.42 -1.53 9.83
N PRO A 185 -1.88 -0.89 8.73
CA PRO A 185 -3.27 -0.42 8.61
C PRO A 185 -4.21 -1.51 8.11
N VAL A 186 -5.44 -1.49 8.58
CA VAL A 186 -6.54 -2.32 8.11
C VAL A 186 -7.66 -1.43 7.59
N LEU A 187 -8.08 -1.64 6.36
CA LEU A 187 -9.13 -0.89 5.69
C LEU A 187 -10.36 -1.76 5.49
N LYS A 188 -11.50 -1.29 5.99
CA LYS A 188 -12.81 -1.88 5.71
C LYS A 188 -13.65 -0.90 4.91
N LEU A 189 -14.38 -1.40 3.90
CA LEU A 189 -15.41 -0.67 3.18
C LEU A 189 -16.77 -1.34 3.42
N SER A 190 -17.80 -0.54 3.66
CA SER A 190 -19.19 -1.01 3.75
C SER A 190 -20.16 -0.01 3.12
N GLY A 191 -21.20 -0.51 2.46
CA GLY A 191 -22.27 0.32 1.86
C GLY A 191 -22.79 -0.24 0.56
N GLN A 192 -24.02 0.14 0.19
CA GLN A 192 -24.67 -0.23 -1.07
C GLN A 192 -24.67 -1.74 -1.38
N GLY A 193 -24.67 -2.59 -0.32
CA GLY A 193 -24.61 -4.05 -0.47
C GLY A 193 -23.21 -4.61 -0.71
N VAL A 194 -22.17 -3.77 -0.64
CA VAL A 194 -20.76 -4.19 -0.72
C VAL A 194 -20.16 -4.14 0.67
N GLU A 195 -19.42 -5.18 1.04
CA GLU A 195 -18.59 -5.25 2.24
C GLU A 195 -17.27 -5.92 1.88
N ALA A 196 -16.16 -5.26 2.20
CA ALA A 196 -14.81 -5.76 1.95
C ALA A 196 -13.85 -5.25 3.03
N GLU A 197 -12.87 -6.05 3.36
CA GLU A 197 -11.80 -5.70 4.31
C GLU A 197 -10.47 -6.24 3.79
N ASN A 198 -9.40 -5.49 4.02
CA ASN A 198 -8.04 -5.90 3.69
C ASN A 198 -7.06 -5.23 4.65
N ASP A 199 -5.98 -5.94 5.00
CA ASP A 199 -4.87 -5.47 5.84
C ASP A 199 -3.56 -5.41 5.05
N ASP A 200 -3.38 -6.23 4.01
CA ASP A 200 -2.16 -6.28 3.21
C ASP A 200 -2.43 -5.95 1.73
N GLY A 201 -1.62 -5.09 1.14
CA GLY A 201 -1.52 -4.96 -0.31
C GLY A 201 -0.55 -5.99 -0.89
N ASN A 202 -0.56 -6.22 -2.20
CA ASN A 202 0.24 -7.27 -2.86
C ASN A 202 1.75 -7.21 -2.57
N ASP A 203 2.30 -6.07 -2.15
CA ASP A 203 3.75 -5.87 -1.95
C ASP A 203 4.09 -5.12 -0.66
N SER A 204 3.13 -4.92 0.24
CA SER A 204 3.35 -4.14 1.48
C SER A 204 2.30 -4.43 2.54
N THR A 205 2.61 -4.07 3.78
CA THR A 205 1.67 -4.07 4.91
C THR A 205 0.58 -2.99 4.81
N ASN A 206 0.51 -2.21 3.73
CA ASN A 206 -0.53 -1.20 3.53
C ASN A 206 -1.77 -1.80 2.89
N SER A 207 -2.93 -1.44 3.40
CA SER A 207 -4.21 -1.97 2.90
C SER A 207 -4.57 -1.45 1.52
N ARG A 208 -5.10 -2.32 0.67
CA ARG A 208 -5.62 -1.98 -0.65
C ARG A 208 -6.88 -2.77 -0.97
N LEU A 209 -7.95 -2.07 -1.31
CA LEU A 209 -9.18 -2.65 -1.84
C LEU A 209 -9.37 -2.21 -3.30
N THR A 210 -9.65 -3.17 -4.18
CA THR A 210 -10.08 -2.91 -5.55
C THR A 210 -11.50 -3.44 -5.72
N LEU A 211 -12.47 -2.55 -5.95
CA LEU A 211 -13.89 -2.86 -5.88
C LEU A 211 -14.68 -2.22 -7.03
N SER A 212 -15.65 -2.97 -7.57
CA SER A 212 -16.67 -2.41 -8.46
C SER A 212 -17.72 -1.71 -7.61
N LEU A 213 -17.78 -0.37 -7.70
CA LEU A 213 -18.68 0.45 -6.90
C LEU A 213 -19.73 1.15 -7.77
N LYS A 214 -20.98 1.21 -7.26
CA LYS A 214 -22.09 1.99 -7.82
C LYS A 214 -22.10 3.40 -7.21
N PRO A 215 -22.77 4.38 -7.87
CA PRO A 215 -22.95 5.69 -7.27
C PRO A 215 -23.63 5.59 -5.90
N GLY A 216 -23.09 6.29 -4.92
CA GLY A 216 -23.57 6.27 -3.55
C GLY A 216 -22.54 6.67 -2.51
N LYS A 217 -22.95 6.56 -1.25
CA LYS A 217 -22.07 6.77 -0.10
C LYS A 217 -21.67 5.43 0.48
N TYR A 218 -20.39 5.33 0.82
CA TYR A 218 -19.79 4.18 1.49
C TYR A 218 -19.08 4.65 2.75
N THR A 219 -19.01 3.79 3.74
CA THR A 219 -18.19 4.01 4.94
C THR A 219 -16.86 3.29 4.74
N LEU A 220 -15.76 4.02 4.94
CA LEU A 220 -14.41 3.49 5.02
C LEU A 220 -13.99 3.53 6.49
N THR A 221 -13.74 2.38 7.09
CA THR A 221 -13.21 2.29 8.46
C THR A 221 -11.72 1.99 8.39
N ALA A 222 -10.92 2.93 8.91
CA ALA A 222 -9.48 2.77 9.08
C ALA A 222 -9.19 2.33 10.51
N ARG A 223 -8.38 1.30 10.70
CA ARG A 223 -7.86 0.84 11.99
C ARG A 223 -6.45 0.31 11.85
N GLY A 224 -5.73 0.16 12.95
CA GLY A 224 -4.46 -0.56 12.97
C GLY A 224 -4.66 -2.05 13.26
N LEU A 225 -3.73 -2.89 12.79
CA LEU A 225 -3.66 -4.28 13.20
C LEU A 225 -3.16 -4.35 14.65
N GLY A 226 -4.01 -4.84 15.56
CA GLY A 226 -3.76 -4.85 17.00
C GLY A 226 -4.51 -3.77 17.77
N SER A 227 -4.18 -3.58 19.03
CA SER A 227 -4.85 -2.62 19.95
C SER A 227 -3.93 -1.46 20.31
N GLY A 228 -4.54 -0.27 20.55
CA GLY A 228 -3.81 0.92 21.00
C GLY A 228 -2.91 1.54 19.92
N VAL A 229 -3.19 1.24 18.67
CA VAL A 229 -2.45 1.76 17.53
C VAL A 229 -2.86 3.21 17.26
N ASN A 230 -1.89 4.08 17.09
CA ASN A 230 -2.11 5.46 16.68
C ASN A 230 -1.00 5.93 15.74
N GLY A 231 -1.30 6.91 14.90
CA GLY A 231 -0.33 7.44 13.96
C GLY A 231 -0.96 8.08 12.74
N MET A 232 -0.12 8.63 11.88
CA MET A 232 -0.55 9.20 10.62
C MET A 232 -0.99 8.13 9.64
N LEU A 233 -2.03 8.45 8.89
CA LEU A 233 -2.53 7.67 7.78
C LEU A 233 -2.80 8.56 6.57
N THR A 234 -2.72 7.95 5.41
CA THR A 234 -3.20 8.51 4.14
C THR A 234 -4.24 7.55 3.57
N LEU A 235 -5.46 8.05 3.43
CA LEU A 235 -6.57 7.32 2.82
C LEU A 235 -6.84 7.92 1.45
N SER A 236 -6.73 7.14 0.39
CA SER A 236 -6.95 7.59 -0.98
C SER A 236 -7.96 6.72 -1.71
N ALA A 237 -8.68 7.31 -2.65
CA ALA A 237 -9.52 6.60 -3.60
C ALA A 237 -9.18 7.07 -5.01
N THR A 238 -9.11 6.14 -5.95
CA THR A 238 -8.84 6.42 -7.36
C THR A 238 -9.76 5.58 -8.22
N ARG A 239 -10.49 6.22 -9.14
CA ARG A 239 -11.26 5.52 -10.14
C ARG A 239 -10.31 5.01 -11.23
N ILE A 240 -10.35 3.72 -11.49
CA ILE A 240 -9.52 3.09 -12.52
C ILE A 240 -10.16 3.37 -13.89
N GLU A 241 -9.38 3.95 -14.81
CA GLU A 241 -9.81 4.14 -16.19
C GLU A 241 -9.81 2.80 -16.92
N LEU A 242 -10.94 2.45 -17.51
CA LEU A 242 -11.12 1.20 -18.22
C LEU A 242 -10.76 1.35 -19.71
N PRO A 243 -10.05 0.38 -20.32
CA PRO A 243 -9.74 0.43 -21.75
C PRO A 243 -11.02 0.34 -22.61
N GLY A 244 -11.00 0.98 -23.79
CA GLY A 244 -12.15 1.04 -24.67
C GLY A 244 -12.55 -0.31 -25.32
N ASN A 245 -11.69 -1.34 -25.23
CA ASN A 245 -11.92 -2.71 -25.69
C ASN A 245 -12.25 -3.67 -24.54
N LEU A 246 -12.89 -3.15 -23.48
CA LEU A 246 -13.30 -3.95 -22.34
C LEU A 246 -14.43 -4.92 -22.74
N VAL A 247 -14.30 -6.18 -22.36
CA VAL A 247 -15.29 -7.24 -22.51
C VAL A 247 -16.00 -7.47 -21.20
N GLU A 248 -17.30 -7.18 -21.17
CA GLU A 248 -18.13 -7.30 -19.96
C GLU A 248 -19.07 -8.53 -19.97
N ARG A 249 -19.15 -9.23 -21.10
CA ARG A 249 -20.09 -10.36 -21.25
C ARG A 249 -19.38 -11.69 -21.27
N ASP A 250 -19.93 -12.63 -20.52
CA ASP A 250 -19.58 -14.04 -20.61
C ASP A 250 -19.91 -14.62 -22.00
N GLY A 251 -19.09 -15.57 -22.41
CA GLY A 251 -19.25 -16.23 -23.72
C GLY A 251 -18.75 -15.39 -24.90
N THR A 252 -18.04 -14.31 -24.66
CA THR A 252 -17.37 -13.55 -25.74
C THR A 252 -16.26 -14.39 -26.35
N ALA A 253 -16.20 -14.44 -27.68
CA ALA A 253 -15.15 -15.15 -28.40
C ALA A 253 -13.80 -14.44 -28.24
N LEU A 254 -12.75 -15.19 -27.92
CA LEU A 254 -11.38 -14.71 -27.93
C LEU A 254 -10.85 -14.58 -29.36
N PRO A 255 -10.05 -13.55 -29.64
CA PRO A 255 -9.31 -13.47 -30.91
C PRO A 255 -8.28 -14.60 -31.01
N LYS A 256 -7.81 -14.93 -32.21
CA LYS A 256 -6.71 -15.89 -32.38
C LYS A 256 -5.34 -15.28 -32.06
N SER A 257 -5.25 -13.96 -32.00
CA SER A 257 -4.03 -13.23 -31.59
C SER A 257 -4.41 -11.85 -31.08
N GLY A 258 -3.74 -11.38 -30.05
CA GLY A 258 -3.94 -10.08 -29.44
C GLY A 258 -4.44 -10.15 -28.01
N SER A 259 -4.99 -9.04 -27.52
CA SER A 259 -5.45 -8.93 -26.14
C SER A 259 -6.91 -8.46 -26.09
N VAL A 260 -7.65 -8.98 -25.12
CA VAL A 260 -8.90 -8.42 -24.64
C VAL A 260 -8.74 -8.05 -23.16
N TYR A 261 -9.45 -7.03 -22.74
CA TYR A 261 -9.51 -6.66 -21.33
C TYR A 261 -10.86 -7.04 -20.76
N THR A 262 -10.85 -7.49 -19.52
CA THR A 262 -12.09 -7.75 -18.79
C THR A 262 -11.96 -7.23 -17.37
N MET A 263 -13.11 -6.92 -16.78
CA MET A 263 -13.20 -6.62 -15.36
C MET A 263 -13.77 -7.83 -14.64
N LEU A 264 -13.01 -8.36 -13.70
CA LEU A 264 -13.54 -9.26 -12.71
C LEU A 264 -14.28 -8.40 -11.69
N ASP A 265 -15.55 -8.72 -11.46
CA ASP A 265 -16.35 -8.10 -10.41
C ASP A 265 -16.08 -8.75 -9.06
N ASN A 266 -16.90 -8.46 -8.06
CA ASN A 266 -16.74 -9.02 -6.72
C ASN A 266 -17.09 -10.53 -6.66
N GLU A 267 -17.52 -11.15 -7.78
CA GLU A 267 -17.63 -12.60 -7.95
C GLU A 267 -16.33 -13.20 -8.52
N GLY A 268 -15.40 -12.33 -8.96
CA GLY A 268 -14.04 -12.68 -9.33
C GLY A 268 -13.90 -13.61 -10.54
N ARG A 269 -14.85 -13.59 -11.53
CA ARG A 269 -14.82 -14.53 -12.65
C ARG A 269 -15.32 -13.93 -13.97
N ARG A 270 -14.71 -14.37 -15.11
CA ARG A 270 -15.18 -14.08 -16.48
C ARG A 270 -14.95 -15.29 -17.39
N ARG A 271 -15.91 -15.57 -18.26
CA ARG A 271 -15.88 -16.67 -19.22
C ARG A 271 -15.74 -16.19 -20.64
N PHE A 272 -14.84 -16.81 -21.40
CA PHE A 272 -14.62 -16.60 -22.82
C PHE A 272 -14.78 -17.92 -23.61
N LEU A 273 -14.89 -17.80 -24.93
CA LEU A 273 -14.92 -18.93 -25.84
C LEU A 273 -13.72 -18.87 -26.79
N LEU A 274 -13.04 -20.00 -26.96
CA LEU A 274 -11.97 -20.17 -27.95
C LEU A 274 -12.37 -21.29 -28.91
N THR A 275 -12.31 -21.02 -30.22
CA THR A 275 -12.62 -22.02 -31.25
C THR A 275 -11.39 -22.26 -32.11
N LEU A 276 -11.00 -23.53 -32.25
CA LEU A 276 -9.89 -23.98 -33.06
C LEU A 276 -10.42 -24.85 -34.21
N ASP A 277 -10.20 -24.43 -35.45
CA ASP A 277 -10.62 -25.15 -36.65
C ASP A 277 -9.69 -26.33 -37.00
N ARG A 278 -8.49 -26.32 -36.42
CA ARG A 278 -7.44 -27.32 -36.55
C ARG A 278 -6.60 -27.36 -35.28
N PRO A 279 -5.82 -28.44 -35.04
CA PRO A 279 -4.87 -28.45 -33.94
C PRO A 279 -3.93 -27.22 -34.00
N ALA A 280 -3.67 -26.61 -32.85
CA ALA A 280 -2.88 -25.38 -32.77
C ALA A 280 -2.14 -25.31 -31.44
N ASP A 281 -0.97 -24.69 -31.48
CA ASP A 281 -0.26 -24.27 -30.30
C ASP A 281 -0.92 -23.01 -29.76
N VAL A 282 -1.42 -23.08 -28.53
CA VAL A 282 -2.20 -22.02 -27.88
C VAL A 282 -1.45 -21.54 -26.66
N ARG A 283 -1.23 -20.24 -26.60
CA ARG A 283 -0.78 -19.57 -25.39
C ARG A 283 -1.84 -18.57 -24.94
N LEU A 284 -2.19 -18.68 -23.68
CA LEU A 284 -3.09 -17.78 -22.99
C LEU A 284 -2.35 -17.20 -21.77
N ASP A 285 -2.34 -15.89 -21.65
CA ASP A 285 -1.87 -15.20 -20.44
C ASP A 285 -3.05 -14.43 -19.85
N ALA A 286 -3.28 -14.53 -18.54
CA ALA A 286 -4.12 -13.62 -17.79
C ALA A 286 -3.22 -12.75 -16.91
N ILE A 287 -3.23 -11.45 -17.16
CA ILE A 287 -2.28 -10.49 -16.58
C ILE A 287 -3.03 -9.43 -15.81
N SER A 288 -2.69 -9.27 -14.54
CA SER A 288 -3.24 -8.23 -13.67
C SER A 288 -2.21 -7.74 -12.67
N SER A 289 -2.28 -6.46 -12.34
CA SER A 289 -1.57 -5.88 -11.18
C SER A 289 -2.47 -5.75 -9.95
N GLN A 290 -3.71 -6.20 -10.03
CA GLN A 290 -4.75 -5.96 -9.02
C GLN A 290 -5.24 -7.23 -8.37
N VAL A 291 -5.21 -8.34 -9.10
CA VAL A 291 -5.67 -9.65 -8.63
C VAL A 291 -4.66 -10.72 -9.00
N ASP A 292 -4.62 -11.74 -8.18
CA ASP A 292 -3.97 -13.01 -8.45
C ASP A 292 -4.86 -13.79 -9.41
N THR A 293 -4.38 -14.03 -10.64
CA THR A 293 -5.22 -14.56 -11.73
C THR A 293 -5.17 -16.08 -11.80
N VAL A 294 -6.29 -16.67 -12.19
CA VAL A 294 -6.41 -18.10 -12.49
C VAL A 294 -6.99 -18.27 -13.88
N LEU A 295 -6.33 -19.04 -14.72
CA LEU A 295 -6.80 -19.48 -16.02
C LEU A 295 -7.29 -20.94 -15.93
N ARG A 296 -8.47 -21.20 -16.48
CA ARG A 296 -8.97 -22.57 -16.69
C ARG A 296 -9.50 -22.72 -18.10
N VAL A 297 -9.04 -23.75 -18.81
CA VAL A 297 -9.47 -24.07 -20.18
C VAL A 297 -10.13 -25.44 -20.17
N VAL A 298 -11.36 -25.52 -20.68
CA VAL A 298 -12.14 -26.77 -20.73
C VAL A 298 -12.77 -26.92 -22.10
N GLY A 299 -12.61 -28.09 -22.72
CA GLY A 299 -13.28 -28.45 -23.98
C GLY A 299 -12.87 -29.83 -24.48
N GLY A 300 -13.81 -30.65 -24.90
CA GLY A 300 -13.57 -32.06 -25.18
C GLY A 300 -13.00 -32.77 -23.97
N ASP A 301 -11.91 -33.50 -24.14
CA ASP A 301 -11.16 -34.19 -23.06
C ASP A 301 -10.04 -33.32 -22.46
N VAL A 302 -10.01 -32.02 -22.79
CA VAL A 302 -9.01 -31.07 -22.28
C VAL A 302 -9.57 -30.34 -21.06
N GLU A 303 -8.83 -30.41 -19.95
CA GLU A 303 -9.02 -29.60 -18.78
C GLU A 303 -7.65 -29.17 -18.26
N LEU A 304 -7.38 -27.86 -18.34
CA LEU A 304 -6.11 -27.24 -17.94
C LEU A 304 -6.42 -26.13 -16.96
N THR A 305 -5.57 -25.95 -15.97
CA THR A 305 -5.67 -24.86 -15.01
C THR A 305 -4.25 -24.39 -14.65
N ASP A 306 -4.10 -23.07 -14.51
CA ASP A 306 -2.87 -22.44 -14.08
C ASP A 306 -3.17 -21.15 -13.34
N ASP A 307 -2.37 -20.83 -12.30
CA ASP A 307 -2.48 -19.63 -11.48
C ASP A 307 -1.19 -18.78 -11.47
N ASP A 308 0.00 -19.41 -11.59
CA ASP A 308 1.31 -18.75 -11.43
C ASP A 308 2.29 -18.97 -12.60
N GLY A 309 1.86 -19.57 -13.70
CA GLY A 309 2.73 -19.90 -14.87
C GLY A 309 3.23 -18.67 -15.65
N GLY A 310 2.73 -17.46 -15.31
CA GLY A 310 3.17 -16.18 -15.84
C GLY A 310 4.26 -15.51 -15.00
N ASN A 311 4.28 -14.18 -15.01
CA ASN A 311 5.17 -13.39 -14.17
C ASN A 311 4.44 -12.99 -12.89
N GLY A 312 5.04 -13.22 -11.71
CA GLY A 312 4.42 -12.92 -10.41
C GLY A 312 3.19 -13.81 -10.21
N THR A 313 2.06 -13.23 -9.87
CA THR A 313 0.77 -13.88 -9.66
C THR A 313 -0.11 -13.91 -10.92
N ASN A 314 0.50 -13.91 -12.10
CA ASN A 314 -0.21 -13.99 -13.37
C ASN A 314 -0.21 -15.41 -13.89
N SER A 315 -1.35 -15.86 -14.43
CA SER A 315 -1.48 -17.20 -15.01
C SER A 315 -1.03 -17.25 -16.48
N ARG A 316 -0.50 -18.40 -16.87
CA ARG A 316 -0.16 -18.72 -18.26
C ARG A 316 -0.44 -20.19 -18.56
N LEU A 317 -1.19 -20.45 -19.60
CA LEU A 317 -1.32 -21.76 -20.22
C LEU A 317 -0.67 -21.75 -21.59
N GLU A 318 0.19 -22.74 -21.87
CA GLU A 318 0.85 -22.91 -23.16
C GLU A 318 0.80 -24.40 -23.51
N GLU A 319 -0.04 -24.76 -24.49
CA GLU A 319 -0.31 -26.17 -24.83
C GLU A 319 -0.74 -26.32 -26.31
N THR A 320 -0.46 -27.46 -26.90
CA THR A 320 -1.02 -27.84 -28.20
C THR A 320 -2.43 -28.42 -28.02
N LEU A 321 -3.45 -27.70 -28.47
CA LEU A 321 -4.84 -28.09 -28.34
C LEU A 321 -5.39 -28.70 -29.64
N PRO A 322 -6.20 -29.78 -29.60
CA PRO A 322 -6.97 -30.28 -30.73
C PRO A 322 -7.91 -29.24 -31.35
N ALA A 323 -8.40 -29.51 -32.56
CA ALA A 323 -9.54 -28.78 -33.11
C ALA A 323 -10.75 -28.95 -32.19
N GLY A 324 -11.45 -27.86 -31.88
CA GLY A 324 -12.59 -27.91 -30.96
C GLY A 324 -13.08 -26.57 -30.47
N HIS A 325 -14.04 -26.62 -29.56
CA HIS A 325 -14.59 -25.47 -28.84
C HIS A 325 -14.18 -25.55 -27.39
N TYR A 326 -13.56 -24.49 -26.89
CA TYR A 326 -13.05 -24.40 -25.54
C TYR A 326 -13.72 -23.24 -24.79
N THR A 327 -14.01 -23.50 -23.53
CA THR A 327 -14.35 -22.45 -22.56
C THR A 327 -13.07 -22.03 -21.85
N VAL A 328 -12.81 -20.74 -21.82
CA VAL A 328 -11.68 -20.14 -21.09
C VAL A 328 -12.28 -19.32 -19.96
N ASP A 329 -12.15 -19.82 -18.75
CA ASP A 329 -12.54 -19.11 -17.54
C ASP A 329 -11.32 -18.37 -16.99
N VAL A 330 -11.49 -17.07 -16.75
CA VAL A 330 -10.51 -16.21 -16.07
C VAL A 330 -11.11 -15.84 -14.74
N SER A 331 -10.40 -16.09 -13.66
CA SER A 331 -10.86 -15.81 -12.31
C SER A 331 -9.76 -15.24 -11.43
N SER A 332 -10.12 -14.80 -10.23
CA SER A 332 -9.20 -14.42 -9.18
C SER A 332 -9.14 -15.52 -8.11
N LEU A 333 -7.95 -15.84 -7.64
CA LEU A 333 -7.73 -16.86 -6.60
C LEU A 333 -8.54 -16.56 -5.32
N ASN A 334 -8.67 -15.27 -4.97
CA ASN A 334 -9.33 -14.80 -3.74
C ASN A 334 -10.68 -14.10 -4.01
N ASN A 335 -11.32 -14.35 -5.16
CA ASN A 335 -12.55 -13.67 -5.59
C ASN A 335 -12.43 -12.13 -5.58
N GLY A 336 -11.22 -11.60 -5.77
CA GLY A 336 -10.96 -10.18 -5.84
C GLY A 336 -11.49 -9.55 -7.13
N ALA A 337 -11.94 -8.32 -7.06
CA ALA A 337 -12.27 -7.52 -8.24
C ALA A 337 -11.03 -6.86 -8.83
N GLY A 338 -10.93 -6.81 -10.16
CA GLY A 338 -9.79 -6.18 -10.81
C GLY A 338 -9.88 -6.25 -12.33
N MET A 339 -9.07 -5.44 -12.99
CA MET A 339 -8.92 -5.49 -14.42
C MET A 339 -7.88 -6.54 -14.81
N VAL A 340 -8.24 -7.38 -15.77
CA VAL A 340 -7.38 -8.44 -16.32
C VAL A 340 -7.22 -8.25 -17.82
N GLU A 341 -5.98 -8.26 -18.30
CA GLU A 341 -5.67 -8.44 -19.71
C GLU A 341 -5.59 -9.94 -20.01
N VAL A 342 -6.43 -10.42 -20.92
CA VAL A 342 -6.35 -11.77 -21.45
C VAL A 342 -5.66 -11.70 -22.79
N ARG A 343 -4.44 -12.18 -22.86
CA ARG A 343 -3.63 -12.21 -24.08
C ARG A 343 -3.70 -13.59 -24.71
N VAL A 344 -3.92 -13.62 -26.00
CA VAL A 344 -4.10 -14.84 -26.78
C VAL A 344 -3.10 -14.89 -27.92
N GLN A 345 -2.47 -16.05 -28.10
CA GLN A 345 -1.66 -16.36 -29.24
C GLN A 345 -1.97 -17.79 -29.70
N VAL A 346 -2.46 -17.92 -30.92
CA VAL A 346 -2.80 -19.20 -31.54
C VAL A 346 -1.92 -19.35 -32.81
N GLU A 347 -1.04 -20.31 -32.79
CA GLU A 347 -0.17 -20.65 -33.92
C GLU A 347 -0.55 -22.00 -34.52
N GLY A 348 -0.20 -22.24 -35.77
CA GLY A 348 -0.36 -23.59 -36.35
C GLY A 348 0.48 -24.58 -35.54
N ALA A 349 -0.09 -25.71 -35.13
CA ALA A 349 0.66 -26.71 -34.39
C ALA A 349 1.94 -27.12 -35.14
N SER A 350 3.04 -27.23 -34.41
CA SER A 350 4.27 -27.86 -34.91
C SER A 350 3.97 -29.28 -35.37
N ALA A 351 4.78 -29.84 -36.27
CA ALA A 351 4.60 -31.21 -36.74
C ALA A 351 4.58 -32.22 -35.58
N GLU A 352 5.37 -31.94 -34.54
CA GLU A 352 5.46 -32.76 -33.31
C GLU A 352 4.22 -32.58 -32.41
N GLY A 353 3.74 -31.34 -32.21
CA GLY A 353 2.54 -31.06 -31.46
C GLY A 353 1.28 -31.59 -32.17
N ALA A 354 1.21 -31.49 -33.50
CA ALA A 354 0.10 -32.08 -34.27
C ALA A 354 0.07 -33.63 -34.13
N ALA A 355 1.24 -34.28 -34.14
CA ALA A 355 1.34 -35.74 -33.91
C ALA A 355 0.96 -36.13 -32.48
N ALA A 356 1.38 -35.38 -31.47
CA ALA A 356 0.99 -35.61 -30.07
C ALA A 356 -0.51 -35.42 -29.84
N SER A 357 -1.10 -34.38 -30.42
CA SER A 357 -2.54 -34.12 -30.36
C SER A 357 -3.33 -35.21 -31.07
N ALA A 358 -2.88 -35.70 -32.22
CA ALA A 358 -3.51 -36.83 -32.92
C ALA A 358 -3.43 -38.15 -32.14
N ALA A 359 -2.28 -38.40 -31.47
CA ALA A 359 -2.08 -39.59 -30.63
C ALA A 359 -3.02 -39.55 -29.40
N ARG A 360 -3.22 -38.38 -28.79
CA ARG A 360 -4.13 -38.18 -27.65
C ARG A 360 -5.59 -38.45 -28.09
N ALA A 361 -6.02 -37.84 -29.17
CA ALA A 361 -7.35 -38.04 -29.73
C ALA A 361 -7.62 -39.52 -30.09
N ALA A 362 -6.61 -40.23 -30.59
CA ALA A 362 -6.71 -41.66 -30.87
C ALA A 362 -6.81 -42.54 -29.58
N ALA A 363 -6.09 -42.14 -28.53
CA ALA A 363 -6.15 -42.83 -27.23
C ALA A 363 -7.53 -42.64 -26.57
N ASP A 364 -8.08 -41.41 -26.62
CA ASP A 364 -9.39 -41.11 -26.07
C ASP A 364 -10.52 -41.83 -26.80
N ALA A 365 -10.43 -41.89 -28.15
CA ALA A 365 -11.38 -42.67 -28.96
C ALA A 365 -11.30 -44.19 -28.63
N ALA A 366 -10.10 -44.70 -28.35
CA ALA A 366 -9.92 -46.11 -27.96
C ALA A 366 -10.50 -46.36 -26.56
N ALA A 367 -10.35 -45.43 -25.62
CA ALA A 367 -10.92 -45.51 -24.29
C ALA A 367 -12.47 -45.51 -24.32
N ALA A 368 -13.05 -44.63 -25.14
CA ALA A 368 -14.52 -44.55 -25.31
C ALA A 368 -15.09 -45.87 -25.88
N VAL A 369 -14.39 -46.50 -26.85
CA VAL A 369 -14.80 -47.81 -27.40
C VAL A 369 -14.68 -48.93 -26.36
N ALA A 370 -13.69 -48.85 -25.48
CA ALA A 370 -13.52 -49.83 -24.41
C ALA A 370 -14.62 -49.74 -23.33
N ASP A 371 -15.03 -48.51 -23.00
CA ASP A 371 -16.13 -48.23 -22.05
C ASP A 371 -17.47 -48.69 -22.60
N ASP A 372 -17.76 -48.47 -23.91
CA ASP A 372 -18.95 -48.92 -24.56
C ASP A 372 -19.02 -50.45 -24.64
N ALA A 373 -17.86 -51.12 -24.89
CA ALA A 373 -17.76 -52.59 -24.88
C ALA A 373 -17.99 -53.17 -23.49
N ALA A 374 -17.46 -52.54 -22.45
CA ALA A 374 -17.71 -52.92 -21.05
C ALA A 374 -19.17 -52.74 -20.62
N ALA A 375 -19.80 -51.68 -21.07
CA ALA A 375 -21.23 -51.40 -20.81
C ALA A 375 -22.14 -52.43 -21.48
N VAL A 376 -21.84 -52.85 -22.73
CA VAL A 376 -22.58 -53.92 -23.47
C VAL A 376 -22.39 -55.29 -22.78
N GLU A 377 -21.20 -55.62 -22.30
CA GLU A 377 -20.93 -56.88 -21.55
C GLU A 377 -21.65 -56.89 -20.18
N ALA A 378 -21.71 -55.76 -19.49
CA ALA A 378 -22.46 -55.62 -18.24
C ALA A 378 -23.97 -55.74 -18.41
N ALA A 379 -24.53 -55.29 -19.56
CA ALA A 379 -25.96 -55.38 -19.88
C ALA A 379 -26.41 -56.80 -20.36
N SER A 380 -25.44 -57.68 -20.67
CA SER A 380 -25.72 -59.03 -21.16
C SER A 380 -25.61 -60.11 -20.06
N ARG A 381 -25.34 -59.74 -18.84
CA ARG A 381 -25.33 -60.60 -17.62
C ARG A 381 -26.57 -60.31 -16.76
#